data_0fa39f17cc34e962a1e3d1a29b0d71de
#
_entry.id   0fa39f17cc34e962a1e3d1a29b0d71de
#
_cell.length_a   1.000
_cell.length_b   1.000
_cell.length_c   1.000
_cell.angle_alpha   90.00
_cell.angle_beta   90.00
_cell.angle_gamma   90.00
#
_symmetry.space_group_name_H-M   'P 1'
#
loop_
_entity.id
_entity.type
_entity.pdbx_description
1 polymer ?
#
loop_
_entity_poly.entity_id
_entity_poly.type
_entity_poly.pdbx_seq_one_letter_code
_entity_poly.pdbx_strand_id
1 'polypeptide(L)'
;VQTKEAFAKGGRRISRGAKKVKLKVRSRFAKMFYPKGLIRYLSIRWISDVWKDFTTNKDTTFGQKMWAYRHGFLSYRLLQYGITKENHEEFISDFEYKWLRHINPKYRKWMEDKITVKYVCSDYNECFPEYYYHIICKNGNNKVISMMDLPEGYTNSFEDIFKLVEEKGVLALKPDEGSHGDGFYKFTCEDGKYQLNYKDVTKQQVLDILEDIENQYLVTEYINMCDELKAVYDGAVNTVRMIVFKKDGREPQIGNAYVRFGSKATGAVDNV
;
A
#
# COMPACT_ATOMS: atom_id res chain seq x y z
N VAL A 1 -41.94 -19.96 -0.94
CA VAL A 1 -40.70 -19.30 -1.40
C VAL A 1 -40.76 -17.78 -1.12
N GLN A 2 -41.91 -17.11 -1.35
CA GLN A 2 -42.07 -15.65 -1.16
C GLN A 2 -41.93 -15.18 0.31
N THR A 3 -42.26 -15.99 1.29
CA THR A 3 -42.16 -15.63 2.72
C THR A 3 -40.74 -15.59 3.25
N LYS A 4 -39.82 -16.44 2.74
CA LYS A 4 -38.39 -16.44 3.15
C LYS A 4 -37.62 -15.22 2.63
N GLU A 5 -37.97 -14.74 1.42
CA GLU A 5 -37.35 -13.54 0.86
C GLU A 5 -37.81 -12.25 1.56
N ALA A 6 -39.05 -12.17 2.00
CA ALA A 6 -39.56 -11.03 2.78
C ALA A 6 -38.90 -10.90 4.14
N PHE A 7 -38.68 -12.03 4.85
CA PHE A 7 -37.94 -12.05 6.11
C PHE A 7 -36.46 -11.67 5.95
N ALA A 8 -35.80 -12.12 4.89
CA ALA A 8 -34.41 -11.76 4.60
C ALA A 8 -34.24 -10.27 4.24
N LYS A 9 -35.21 -9.68 3.50
CA LYS A 9 -35.22 -8.23 3.20
C LYS A 9 -35.50 -7.39 4.44
N GLY A 10 -36.40 -7.84 5.35
CA GLY A 10 -36.69 -7.18 6.61
C GLY A 10 -35.46 -7.17 7.55
N GLY A 11 -34.78 -8.31 7.73
CA GLY A 11 -33.58 -8.44 8.54
C GLY A 11 -32.41 -7.56 8.04
N ARG A 12 -32.21 -7.46 6.72
CA ARG A 12 -31.21 -6.56 6.13
C ARG A 12 -31.53 -5.09 6.32
N ARG A 13 -32.81 -4.70 6.35
CA ARG A 13 -33.25 -3.31 6.57
C ARG A 13 -33.04 -2.90 8.04
N ILE A 14 -33.33 -3.76 8.99
CA ILE A 14 -33.10 -3.55 10.43
C ILE A 14 -31.59 -3.46 10.73
N SER A 15 -30.78 -4.35 10.17
CA SER A 15 -29.31 -4.31 10.34
C SER A 15 -28.67 -3.04 9.75
N ARG A 16 -29.17 -2.54 8.63
CA ARG A 16 -28.76 -1.26 8.02
C ARG A 16 -29.18 -0.06 8.88
N GLY A 17 -30.35 -0.07 9.47
CA GLY A 17 -30.82 0.93 10.43
C GLY A 17 -29.95 1.00 11.68
N ALA A 18 -29.71 -0.14 12.31
CA ALA A 18 -28.87 -0.25 13.50
C ALA A 18 -27.41 0.19 13.21
N LYS A 19 -26.84 -0.18 12.05
CA LYS A 19 -25.52 0.33 11.61
C LYS A 19 -25.52 1.85 11.44
N LYS A 20 -26.56 2.45 10.86
CA LYS A 20 -26.67 3.93 10.70
C LYS A 20 -26.76 4.65 12.06
N VAL A 21 -27.49 4.10 13.03
CA VAL A 21 -27.60 4.67 14.37
C VAL A 21 -26.25 4.57 15.10
N LYS A 22 -25.63 3.39 15.09
CA LYS A 22 -24.29 3.18 15.67
C LYS A 22 -23.23 4.14 15.09
N LEU A 23 -23.29 4.40 13.78
CA LEU A 23 -22.43 5.33 13.09
C LEU A 23 -22.69 6.80 13.50
N LYS A 24 -23.96 7.22 13.70
CA LYS A 24 -24.32 8.55 14.18
C LYS A 24 -23.84 8.79 15.60
N VAL A 25 -24.02 7.83 16.49
CA VAL A 25 -23.58 7.93 17.90
C VAL A 25 -22.05 8.03 17.97
N ARG A 26 -21.33 7.19 17.26
CA ARG A 26 -19.85 7.24 17.20
C ARG A 26 -19.35 8.58 16.65
N SER A 27 -20.00 9.13 15.63
CA SER A 27 -19.61 10.41 15.05
C SER A 27 -19.83 11.58 16.02
N ARG A 28 -20.94 11.56 16.80
CA ARG A 28 -21.19 12.58 17.84
C ARG A 28 -20.20 12.49 18.98
N PHE A 29 -19.87 11.27 19.41
CA PHE A 29 -18.90 11.04 20.46
C PHE A 29 -17.49 11.53 20.05
N ALA A 30 -17.07 11.23 18.83
CA ALA A 30 -15.78 11.71 18.32
C ALA A 30 -15.70 13.24 18.24
N LYS A 31 -16.79 13.94 17.85
CA LYS A 31 -16.85 15.41 17.84
C LYS A 31 -16.66 16.03 19.23
N MET A 32 -17.05 15.31 20.28
CA MET A 32 -16.87 15.76 21.65
C MET A 32 -15.39 15.79 22.07
N PHE A 33 -14.59 14.85 21.55
CA PHE A 33 -13.16 14.78 21.83
C PHE A 33 -12.31 15.59 20.87
N TYR A 34 -12.79 15.81 19.63
CA TYR A 34 -12.08 16.57 18.63
C TYR A 34 -13.01 17.51 17.85
N PRO A 35 -13.12 18.78 18.28
CA PRO A 35 -14.11 19.71 17.73
C PRO A 35 -13.81 20.25 16.32
N LYS A 36 -12.60 20.02 15.76
CA LYS A 36 -12.21 20.52 14.45
C LYS A 36 -12.72 19.64 13.29
N GLY A 37 -14.00 19.74 12.97
CA GLY A 37 -14.55 19.34 11.67
C GLY A 37 -14.29 17.90 11.22
N LEU A 38 -14.91 16.92 11.86
CA LEU A 38 -14.76 15.51 11.54
C LEU A 38 -15.63 15.08 10.35
N ILE A 39 -15.02 14.62 9.29
CA ILE A 39 -15.69 13.80 8.29
C ILE A 39 -16.10 12.49 8.96
N ARG A 40 -17.37 12.08 8.78
CA ARG A 40 -17.99 10.92 9.47
C ARG A 40 -17.14 9.64 9.43
N TYR A 41 -16.49 9.37 8.30
CA TYR A 41 -15.63 8.21 8.12
C TYR A 41 -14.35 8.28 8.98
N LEU A 42 -13.72 9.44 9.04
CA LEU A 42 -12.51 9.67 9.83
C LEU A 42 -12.78 9.52 11.33
N SER A 43 -13.96 9.99 11.80
CA SER A 43 -14.38 9.81 13.19
C SER A 43 -14.45 8.34 13.60
N ILE A 44 -15.03 7.51 12.72
CA ILE A 44 -15.20 6.08 13.02
C ILE A 44 -13.85 5.39 13.06
N ARG A 45 -12.98 5.71 12.10
CA ARG A 45 -11.65 5.14 12.02
C ARG A 45 -10.78 5.59 13.21
N TRP A 46 -10.87 6.85 13.57
CA TRP A 46 -10.17 7.38 14.75
C TRP A 46 -10.59 6.67 16.05
N ILE A 47 -11.88 6.52 16.30
CA ILE A 47 -12.36 5.78 17.49
C ILE A 47 -11.87 4.33 17.47
N SER A 48 -11.86 3.69 16.31
CA SER A 48 -11.36 2.32 16.18
C SER A 48 -9.86 2.22 16.50
N ASP A 49 -9.06 3.17 16.01
CA ASP A 49 -7.62 3.19 16.26
C ASP A 49 -7.31 3.52 17.72
N VAL A 50 -8.01 4.49 18.31
CA VAL A 50 -7.91 4.80 19.75
C VAL A 50 -8.29 3.58 20.60
N TRP A 51 -9.35 2.86 20.26
CA TRP A 51 -9.76 1.66 20.99
C TRP A 51 -8.69 0.56 20.88
N LYS A 52 -8.14 0.36 19.69
CA LYS A 52 -7.05 -0.60 19.48
C LYS A 52 -5.83 -0.21 20.31
N ASP A 53 -5.36 1.03 20.22
CA ASP A 53 -4.22 1.53 20.99
C ASP A 53 -4.47 1.43 22.50
N PHE A 54 -5.67 1.77 22.98
CA PHE A 54 -6.03 1.68 24.38
C PHE A 54 -5.92 0.26 24.93
N THR A 55 -6.33 -0.74 24.14
CA THR A 55 -6.33 -2.15 24.56
C THR A 55 -5.01 -2.86 24.35
N THR A 56 -4.21 -2.48 23.35
CA THR A 56 -2.97 -3.17 23.01
C THR A 56 -1.71 -2.52 23.57
N ASN A 57 -1.67 -1.19 23.65
CA ASN A 57 -0.52 -0.49 24.18
C ASN A 57 -0.50 -0.55 25.71
N LYS A 58 0.54 -1.15 26.30
CA LYS A 58 0.74 -1.28 27.73
C LYS A 58 1.85 -0.36 28.27
N ASP A 59 2.58 0.30 27.40
CA ASP A 59 3.79 1.06 27.73
C ASP A 59 3.49 2.51 28.18
N THR A 60 2.24 2.94 28.04
CA THR A 60 1.80 4.28 28.43
C THR A 60 0.74 4.23 29.56
N THR A 61 0.84 5.16 30.49
CA THR A 61 -0.12 5.30 31.59
C THR A 61 -1.49 5.78 31.08
N PHE A 62 -2.52 5.57 31.89
CA PHE A 62 -3.88 6.05 31.55
C PHE A 62 -3.91 7.58 31.31
N GLY A 63 -3.19 8.36 32.12
CA GLY A 63 -3.11 9.81 31.96
C GLY A 63 -2.45 10.22 30.64
N GLN A 64 -1.37 9.54 30.26
CA GLN A 64 -0.70 9.75 28.97
C GLN A 64 -1.61 9.39 27.80
N LYS A 65 -2.35 8.29 27.87
CA LYS A 65 -3.33 7.89 26.85
C LYS A 65 -4.40 8.95 26.65
N MET A 66 -5.03 9.41 27.74
CA MET A 66 -6.09 10.41 27.66
C MET A 66 -5.57 11.76 27.13
N TRP A 67 -4.36 12.14 27.53
CA TRP A 67 -3.73 13.34 27.00
C TRP A 67 -3.44 13.20 25.49
N ALA A 68 -2.82 12.10 25.07
CA ALA A 68 -2.53 11.83 23.67
C ALA A 68 -3.79 11.87 22.78
N TYR A 69 -4.83 11.14 23.17
CA TYR A 69 -6.08 11.09 22.39
C TYR A 69 -6.78 12.45 22.29
N ARG A 70 -6.70 13.26 23.33
CA ARG A 70 -7.25 14.64 23.32
C ARG A 70 -6.51 15.54 22.33
N HIS A 71 -5.21 15.30 22.11
CA HIS A 71 -4.39 16.05 21.17
C HIS A 71 -4.29 15.38 19.79
N GLY A 72 -5.05 14.31 19.56
CA GLY A 72 -5.13 13.64 18.26
C GLY A 72 -4.02 12.63 18.00
N PHE A 73 -3.20 12.27 19.00
CA PHE A 73 -2.16 11.27 18.91
C PHE A 73 -2.62 9.91 19.43
N LEU A 74 -2.09 8.83 18.86
CA LEU A 74 -2.13 7.52 19.48
C LEU A 74 -1.04 7.45 20.55
N SER A 75 -1.32 6.80 21.68
CA SER A 75 -0.48 6.93 22.87
C SER A 75 0.94 6.37 22.68
N TYR A 76 1.13 5.36 21.85
CA TYR A 76 2.46 4.81 21.55
C TYR A 76 3.37 5.82 20.81
N ARG A 77 2.78 6.83 20.14
CA ARG A 77 3.54 7.89 19.46
C ARG A 77 4.33 8.75 20.43
N LEU A 78 3.84 8.89 21.66
CA LEU A 78 4.55 9.65 22.70
C LEU A 78 5.95 9.08 22.93
N LEU A 79 6.06 7.75 23.00
CA LEU A 79 7.33 7.06 23.18
C LEU A 79 8.14 6.99 21.88
N GLN A 80 7.46 6.73 20.77
CA GLN A 80 8.12 6.55 19.47
C GLN A 80 8.83 7.82 18.98
N TYR A 81 8.22 8.98 19.20
CA TYR A 81 8.75 10.26 18.71
C TYR A 81 9.17 11.23 19.82
N GLY A 82 9.14 10.81 21.07
CA GLY A 82 9.44 11.71 22.19
C GLY A 82 8.48 12.89 22.31
N ILE A 83 7.19 12.67 22.01
CA ILE A 83 6.19 13.74 22.05
C ILE A 83 5.86 14.06 23.51
N THR A 84 5.98 15.33 23.85
CA THR A 84 5.70 15.88 25.19
C THR A 84 4.62 16.97 25.11
N LYS A 85 4.24 17.53 26.25
CA LYS A 85 3.30 18.65 26.32
C LYS A 85 3.88 19.93 25.69
N GLU A 86 5.20 20.06 25.71
CA GLU A 86 5.92 21.24 25.25
C GLU A 86 6.13 21.24 23.75
N ASN A 87 6.36 20.05 23.13
CA ASN A 87 6.72 19.94 21.71
C ASN A 87 5.62 19.37 20.80
N HIS A 88 4.45 19.01 21.33
CA HIS A 88 3.41 18.32 20.56
C HIS A 88 2.89 19.13 19.35
N GLU A 89 2.99 20.45 19.39
CA GLU A 89 2.60 21.33 18.28
C GLU A 89 3.57 21.28 17.09
N GLU A 90 4.76 20.74 17.28
CA GLU A 90 5.74 20.51 16.21
C GLU A 90 5.42 19.28 15.36
N PHE A 91 4.47 18.44 15.81
CA PHE A 91 4.10 17.20 15.17
C PHE A 91 2.70 17.27 14.57
N ILE A 92 2.55 16.69 13.39
CA ILE A 92 1.23 16.42 12.83
C ILE A 92 0.64 15.23 13.59
N SER A 93 -0.51 15.42 14.23
CA SER A 93 -1.18 14.35 14.96
C SER A 93 -1.67 13.23 14.03
N ASP A 94 -1.80 12.00 14.55
CA ASP A 94 -2.37 10.86 13.80
C ASP A 94 -3.76 11.18 13.23
N PHE A 95 -4.53 11.99 13.95
CA PHE A 95 -5.84 12.43 13.50
C PHE A 95 -5.75 13.41 12.32
N GLU A 96 -4.88 14.41 12.40
CA GLU A 96 -4.62 15.38 11.32
C GLU A 96 -4.03 14.69 10.10
N TYR A 97 -3.13 13.73 10.30
CA TYR A 97 -2.58 12.92 9.20
C TYR A 97 -3.67 12.15 8.43
N LYS A 98 -4.68 11.61 9.13
CA LYS A 98 -5.84 10.99 8.46
C LYS A 98 -6.61 11.97 7.60
N TRP A 99 -6.70 13.21 8.02
CA TRP A 99 -7.35 14.27 7.25
C TRP A 99 -6.53 14.68 6.04
N LEU A 100 -5.20 14.79 6.18
CA LEU A 100 -4.28 15.09 5.09
C LEU A 100 -4.39 14.09 3.93
N ARG A 101 -4.62 12.82 4.22
CA ARG A 101 -4.84 11.78 3.20
C ARG A 101 -6.03 12.05 2.26
N HIS A 102 -6.90 12.98 2.60
CA HIS A 102 -8.07 13.37 1.79
C HIS A 102 -7.90 14.71 1.07
N ILE A 103 -6.75 15.35 1.14
CA ILE A 103 -6.50 16.61 0.44
C ILE A 103 -6.54 16.41 -1.08
N ASN A 104 -6.06 15.27 -1.58
CA ASN A 104 -6.02 14.96 -3.01
C ASN A 104 -6.90 13.75 -3.38
N PRO A 105 -8.23 13.73 -3.09
CA PRO A 105 -9.04 12.52 -3.29
C PRO A 105 -9.18 12.14 -4.75
N LYS A 106 -9.08 13.11 -5.68
CA LYS A 106 -9.24 12.88 -7.12
C LYS A 106 -8.05 12.11 -7.72
N TYR A 107 -6.85 12.35 -7.21
CA TYR A 107 -5.60 11.78 -7.73
C TYR A 107 -5.16 10.52 -6.98
N ARG A 108 -5.84 10.16 -5.90
CA ARG A 108 -5.49 9.02 -5.08
C ARG A 108 -5.48 7.71 -5.87
N LYS A 109 -6.48 7.49 -6.71
CA LYS A 109 -6.58 6.28 -7.54
C LYS A 109 -5.41 6.14 -8.52
N TRP A 110 -4.92 7.27 -9.06
CA TRP A 110 -3.75 7.23 -9.94
C TRP A 110 -2.49 6.74 -9.22
N MET A 111 -2.36 7.07 -7.93
CA MET A 111 -1.21 6.66 -7.12
C MET A 111 -1.34 5.23 -6.57
N GLU A 112 -2.57 4.72 -6.43
CA GLU A 112 -2.83 3.37 -5.91
C GLU A 112 -2.73 2.32 -7.02
N ASP A 113 -3.05 2.67 -8.26
CA ASP A 113 -2.98 1.84 -9.45
C ASP A 113 -1.67 2.12 -10.21
N LYS A 114 -0.77 1.14 -10.18
CA LYS A 114 0.57 1.25 -10.77
C LYS A 114 0.54 1.41 -12.30
N ILE A 115 -0.47 0.86 -12.96
CA ILE A 115 -0.65 0.99 -14.41
C ILE A 115 -1.05 2.42 -14.74
N THR A 116 -2.06 2.92 -14.04
CA THR A 116 -2.55 4.29 -14.26
C THR A 116 -1.45 5.33 -14.05
N VAL A 117 -0.63 5.20 -13.00
CA VAL A 117 0.45 6.17 -12.77
C VAL A 117 1.50 6.12 -13.88
N LYS A 118 1.87 4.93 -14.37
CA LYS A 118 2.81 4.78 -15.49
C LYS A 118 2.31 5.49 -16.75
N TYR A 119 1.02 5.33 -17.11
CA TYR A 119 0.43 6.01 -18.28
C TYR A 119 0.27 7.51 -18.09
N VAL A 120 -0.17 7.97 -16.92
CA VAL A 120 -0.34 9.40 -16.62
C VAL A 120 1.00 10.14 -16.62
N CYS A 121 2.08 9.46 -16.22
CA CYS A 121 3.43 10.00 -16.16
C CYS A 121 4.29 9.55 -17.35
N SER A 122 3.70 9.21 -18.50
CA SER A 122 4.42 8.71 -19.68
C SER A 122 5.52 9.67 -20.21
N ASP A 123 5.33 10.99 -20.02
CA ASP A 123 6.35 11.99 -20.37
C ASP A 123 7.62 11.91 -19.51
N TYR A 124 7.58 11.09 -18.45
CA TYR A 124 8.69 10.85 -17.50
C TYR A 124 8.97 9.34 -17.40
N ASN A 125 8.85 8.62 -18.51
CA ASN A 125 8.96 7.15 -18.51
C ASN A 125 10.31 6.67 -17.98
N GLU A 126 11.37 7.42 -18.20
CA GLU A 126 12.73 7.17 -17.72
C GLU A 126 12.83 7.18 -16.16
N CYS A 127 11.87 7.75 -15.47
CA CYS A 127 11.80 7.73 -14.00
C CYS A 127 11.08 6.47 -13.44
N PHE A 128 10.60 5.61 -14.32
CA PHE A 128 9.88 4.39 -13.95
C PHE A 128 10.65 3.16 -14.39
N PRO A 129 10.50 2.02 -13.69
CA PRO A 129 10.96 0.74 -14.23
C PRO A 129 10.23 0.42 -15.54
N GLU A 130 10.84 -0.40 -16.38
CA GLU A 130 10.20 -0.92 -17.59
C GLU A 130 9.02 -1.84 -17.20
N TYR A 131 7.89 -1.69 -17.88
CA TYR A 131 6.68 -2.51 -17.70
C TYR A 131 6.50 -3.41 -18.89
N TYR A 132 6.61 -4.74 -18.69
CA TYR A 132 6.60 -5.72 -19.74
C TYR A 132 5.24 -6.37 -19.96
N TYR A 133 4.61 -6.85 -18.87
CA TYR A 133 3.33 -7.53 -18.95
C TYR A 133 2.39 -7.14 -17.83
N HIS A 134 1.10 -7.13 -18.16
CA HIS A 134 0.01 -7.12 -17.19
C HIS A 134 -0.79 -8.41 -17.33
N ILE A 135 -0.95 -9.14 -16.26
CA ILE A 135 -1.67 -10.41 -16.19
C ILE A 135 -3.00 -10.17 -15.50
N ILE A 136 -4.09 -10.41 -16.22
CA ILE A 136 -5.45 -10.23 -15.75
C ILE A 136 -6.10 -11.60 -15.62
N CYS A 137 -6.55 -11.93 -14.40
CA CYS A 137 -7.35 -13.12 -14.13
C CYS A 137 -8.82 -12.73 -13.97
N LYS A 138 -9.67 -13.21 -14.84
CA LYS A 138 -11.11 -12.91 -14.77
C LYS A 138 -11.93 -14.15 -15.10
N ASN A 139 -12.75 -14.59 -14.14
CA ASN A 139 -13.64 -15.77 -14.31
C ASN A 139 -12.90 -17.04 -14.75
N GLY A 140 -11.71 -17.28 -14.25
CA GLY A 140 -10.89 -18.44 -14.61
C GLY A 140 -10.23 -18.35 -15.99
N ASN A 141 -10.32 -17.21 -16.66
CA ASN A 141 -9.60 -16.93 -17.91
C ASN A 141 -8.45 -15.96 -17.62
N ASN A 142 -7.23 -16.44 -17.81
CA ASN A 142 -6.03 -15.65 -17.66
C ASN A 142 -5.67 -14.99 -18.98
N LYS A 143 -5.39 -13.70 -18.94
CA LYS A 143 -4.99 -12.93 -20.10
C LYS A 143 -3.68 -12.23 -19.81
N VAL A 144 -2.67 -12.55 -20.61
CA VAL A 144 -1.39 -11.84 -20.64
C VAL A 144 -1.53 -10.68 -21.62
N ILE A 145 -1.19 -9.49 -21.20
CA ILE A 145 -1.26 -8.26 -22.01
C ILE A 145 0.13 -7.63 -22.02
N SER A 146 0.67 -7.40 -23.21
CA SER A 146 1.92 -6.66 -23.40
C SER A 146 1.75 -5.21 -22.94
N MET A 147 2.76 -4.71 -22.24
CA MET A 147 2.84 -3.33 -21.81
C MET A 147 3.82 -2.54 -22.70
N MET A 148 3.91 -1.24 -22.47
CA MET A 148 4.58 -0.29 -23.34
C MET A 148 6.08 -0.51 -23.52
N ASP A 149 6.75 -1.16 -22.59
CA ASP A 149 8.20 -1.31 -22.60
C ASP A 149 8.62 -2.76 -22.97
N LEU A 150 7.68 -3.59 -23.46
CA LEU A 150 7.99 -4.94 -23.88
C LEU A 150 8.89 -4.92 -25.14
N PRO A 151 10.04 -5.61 -25.15
CA PRO A 151 10.89 -5.67 -26.33
C PRO A 151 10.18 -6.29 -27.55
N GLU A 152 10.66 -5.97 -28.75
CA GLU A 152 10.17 -6.58 -29.98
C GLU A 152 10.44 -8.10 -29.99
N GLY A 153 9.55 -8.86 -30.67
CA GLY A 153 9.67 -10.31 -30.83
C GLY A 153 9.08 -11.14 -29.68
N TYR A 154 8.46 -10.49 -28.68
CA TYR A 154 7.70 -11.15 -27.62
C TYR A 154 6.20 -11.12 -27.90
N THR A 155 5.46 -12.12 -27.42
CA THR A 155 4.02 -12.27 -27.59
C THR A 155 3.28 -12.20 -26.25
N ASN A 156 1.95 -12.17 -26.28
CA ASN A 156 1.10 -12.17 -25.09
C ASN A 156 0.94 -13.61 -24.52
N SER A 157 2.03 -14.23 -24.10
CA SER A 157 2.06 -15.59 -23.57
C SER A 157 2.81 -15.69 -22.25
N PHE A 158 2.45 -16.68 -21.44
CA PHE A 158 3.20 -16.98 -20.21
C PHE A 158 4.61 -17.51 -20.54
N GLU A 159 4.78 -18.24 -21.65
CA GLU A 159 6.09 -18.75 -22.08
C GLU A 159 7.07 -17.60 -22.37
N ASP A 160 6.58 -16.51 -22.93
CA ASP A 160 7.41 -15.33 -23.19
C ASP A 160 7.82 -14.59 -21.90
N ILE A 161 7.08 -14.72 -20.81
CA ILE A 161 7.51 -14.21 -19.48
C ILE A 161 8.72 -15.01 -18.99
N PHE A 162 8.70 -16.35 -19.16
CA PHE A 162 9.83 -17.19 -18.80
C PHE A 162 11.05 -16.92 -19.69
N LYS A 163 10.85 -16.79 -21.01
CA LYS A 163 11.90 -16.38 -21.93
C LYS A 163 12.51 -15.03 -21.52
N LEU A 164 11.68 -14.05 -21.13
CA LEU A 164 12.15 -12.74 -20.71
C LEU A 164 13.02 -12.80 -19.46
N VAL A 165 12.66 -13.62 -18.44
CA VAL A 165 13.49 -13.75 -17.24
C VAL A 165 14.77 -14.54 -17.53
N GLU A 166 14.74 -15.50 -18.46
CA GLU A 166 15.94 -16.23 -18.92
C GLU A 166 16.93 -15.27 -19.60
N GLU A 167 16.45 -14.31 -20.39
CA GLU A 167 17.29 -13.32 -21.08
C GLU A 167 17.77 -12.19 -20.16
N LYS A 168 16.89 -11.67 -19.26
CA LYS A 168 17.22 -10.54 -18.39
C LYS A 168 17.85 -10.97 -17.05
N GLY A 169 17.77 -12.25 -16.69
CA GLY A 169 18.25 -12.81 -15.42
C GLY A 169 17.32 -12.52 -14.23
N VAL A 170 16.66 -11.38 -14.20
CA VAL A 170 15.79 -10.98 -13.08
C VAL A 170 14.63 -10.09 -13.53
N LEU A 171 13.45 -10.35 -12.98
CA LEU A 171 12.23 -9.55 -13.14
C LEU A 171 11.57 -9.29 -11.77
N ALA A 172 10.69 -8.31 -11.71
CA ALA A 172 9.83 -8.06 -10.55
C ALA A 172 8.39 -8.45 -10.90
N LEU A 173 7.80 -9.33 -10.10
CA LEU A 173 6.37 -9.65 -10.14
C LEU A 173 5.69 -8.92 -8.99
N LYS A 174 4.67 -8.13 -9.26
CA LYS A 174 3.97 -7.34 -8.23
C LYS A 174 2.49 -7.19 -8.57
N PRO A 175 1.59 -7.19 -7.56
CA PRO A 175 0.21 -6.85 -7.81
C PRO A 175 0.07 -5.44 -8.41
N ASP A 176 -0.85 -5.25 -9.34
CA ASP A 176 -1.13 -3.94 -9.96
C ASP A 176 -1.68 -2.94 -8.95
N GLU A 177 -2.47 -3.40 -7.99
CA GLU A 177 -2.97 -2.63 -6.84
C GLU A 177 -2.32 -3.14 -5.53
N GLY A 178 -2.42 -2.33 -4.48
CA GLY A 178 -1.91 -2.71 -3.16
C GLY A 178 -0.64 -1.95 -2.75
N SER A 179 -0.19 -2.26 -1.53
CA SER A 179 0.93 -1.58 -0.86
C SER A 179 1.61 -2.53 0.13
N HIS A 180 2.66 -2.07 0.80
CA HIS A 180 3.42 -2.80 1.82
C HIS A 180 4.27 -3.98 1.30
N GLY A 181 4.38 -4.18 -0.02
CA GLY A 181 5.14 -5.28 -0.61
C GLY A 181 4.42 -6.64 -0.58
N ASP A 182 3.16 -6.67 -0.15
CA ASP A 182 2.36 -7.89 -0.19
C ASP A 182 2.24 -8.39 -1.63
N GLY A 183 2.54 -9.68 -1.85
CA GLY A 183 2.52 -10.30 -3.18
C GLY A 183 3.67 -9.90 -4.10
N PHE A 184 4.70 -9.22 -3.62
CA PHE A 184 5.90 -8.90 -4.40
C PHE A 184 6.83 -10.11 -4.47
N TYR A 185 7.33 -10.40 -5.69
CA TYR A 185 8.35 -11.42 -5.91
C TYR A 185 9.49 -10.88 -6.78
N LYS A 186 10.72 -11.08 -6.29
CA LYS A 186 11.91 -11.05 -7.12
C LYS A 186 11.98 -12.38 -7.87
N PHE A 187 11.77 -12.37 -9.18
CA PHE A 187 11.80 -13.54 -10.03
C PHE A 187 13.12 -13.60 -10.78
N THR A 188 13.89 -14.64 -10.53
CA THR A 188 15.21 -14.82 -11.16
C THR A 188 15.28 -16.13 -11.93
N CYS A 189 16.13 -16.15 -12.95
CA CYS A 189 16.55 -17.35 -13.64
C CYS A 189 18.08 -17.36 -13.76
N GLU A 190 18.72 -18.37 -13.22
CA GLU A 190 20.15 -18.60 -13.31
C GLU A 190 20.39 -20.07 -13.68
N ASP A 191 21.15 -20.32 -14.74
CA ASP A 191 21.43 -21.66 -15.28
C ASP A 191 20.16 -22.52 -15.48
N GLY A 192 19.07 -21.91 -15.93
CA GLY A 192 17.78 -22.58 -16.16
C GLY A 192 17.01 -22.94 -14.89
N LYS A 193 17.43 -22.47 -13.73
CA LYS A 193 16.75 -22.62 -12.45
C LYS A 193 16.02 -21.33 -12.09
N TYR A 194 14.75 -21.47 -11.76
CA TYR A 194 13.91 -20.35 -11.37
C TYR A 194 13.87 -20.19 -9.85
N GLN A 195 13.87 -18.95 -9.40
CA GLN A 195 13.70 -18.62 -7.98
C GLN A 195 12.70 -17.48 -7.80
N LEU A 196 11.92 -17.55 -6.74
CA LEU A 196 11.09 -16.46 -6.23
C LEU A 196 11.56 -16.09 -4.80
N ASN A 197 11.96 -14.84 -4.62
CA ASN A 197 12.47 -14.36 -3.35
C ASN A 197 13.55 -15.30 -2.74
N TYR A 198 14.53 -15.69 -3.59
CA TYR A 198 15.66 -16.58 -3.24
C TYR A 198 15.29 -18.05 -2.91
N LYS A 199 14.07 -18.48 -3.25
CA LYS A 199 13.63 -19.88 -3.10
C LYS A 199 13.44 -20.51 -4.46
N ASP A 200 14.01 -21.69 -4.63
CA ASP A 200 13.85 -22.48 -5.87
C ASP A 200 12.37 -22.81 -6.09
N VAL A 201 11.92 -22.61 -7.30
CA VAL A 201 10.54 -22.86 -7.74
C VAL A 201 10.50 -23.54 -9.11
N THR A 202 9.40 -24.25 -9.37
CA THR A 202 9.09 -24.77 -10.70
C THR A 202 8.34 -23.73 -11.53
N LYS A 203 8.34 -23.90 -12.87
CA LYS A 203 7.48 -23.09 -13.76
C LYS A 203 6.03 -23.09 -13.30
N GLN A 204 5.50 -24.25 -12.89
CA GLN A 204 4.12 -24.38 -12.45
C GLN A 204 3.82 -23.53 -11.20
N GLN A 205 4.73 -23.52 -10.24
CA GLN A 205 4.55 -22.69 -9.03
C GLN A 205 4.55 -21.18 -9.33
N VAL A 206 5.31 -20.75 -10.35
CA VAL A 206 5.24 -19.36 -10.82
C VAL A 206 3.91 -19.09 -11.51
N LEU A 207 3.44 -20.00 -12.36
CA LEU A 207 2.13 -19.89 -13.02
C LEU A 207 1.00 -19.83 -12.00
N ASP A 208 1.01 -20.67 -10.96
CA ASP A 208 0.00 -20.68 -9.89
C ASP A 208 -0.13 -19.31 -9.19
N ILE A 209 0.98 -18.56 -9.08
CA ILE A 209 0.97 -17.20 -8.53
C ILE A 209 0.41 -16.20 -9.55
N LEU A 210 0.84 -16.29 -10.80
CA LEU A 210 0.44 -15.36 -11.86
C LEU A 210 -1.02 -15.56 -12.28
N GLU A 211 -1.56 -16.74 -12.05
CA GLU A 211 -2.95 -17.12 -12.33
C GLU A 211 -3.89 -16.91 -11.14
N ASP A 212 -3.40 -16.30 -10.04
CA ASP A 212 -4.21 -16.01 -8.88
C ASP A 212 -5.41 -15.13 -9.24
N ILE A 213 -6.60 -15.61 -8.87
CA ILE A 213 -7.88 -14.97 -9.21
C ILE A 213 -8.09 -13.67 -8.41
N GLU A 214 -7.44 -13.53 -7.27
CA GLU A 214 -7.62 -12.38 -6.36
C GLU A 214 -6.72 -11.20 -6.71
N ASN A 215 -5.59 -11.47 -7.38
CA ASN A 215 -4.61 -10.45 -7.71
C ASN A 215 -4.29 -10.43 -9.21
N GLN A 216 -4.27 -9.25 -9.78
CA GLN A 216 -3.70 -9.03 -11.11
C GLN A 216 -2.22 -8.68 -10.93
N TYR A 217 -1.37 -9.24 -11.79
CA TYR A 217 0.07 -9.07 -11.67
C TYR A 217 0.67 -8.22 -12.78
N LEU A 218 1.65 -7.43 -12.41
CA LEU A 218 2.57 -6.75 -13.32
C LEU A 218 3.90 -7.48 -13.33
N VAL A 219 4.44 -7.70 -14.52
CA VAL A 219 5.81 -8.12 -14.76
C VAL A 219 6.60 -6.89 -15.19
N THR A 220 7.60 -6.52 -14.42
CA THR A 220 8.38 -5.30 -14.66
C THR A 220 9.86 -5.57 -14.51
N GLU A 221 10.66 -4.62 -14.95
CA GLU A 221 12.06 -4.55 -14.60
C GLU A 221 12.25 -4.66 -13.09
N TYR A 222 13.31 -5.36 -12.67
CA TYR A 222 13.81 -5.35 -11.31
C TYR A 222 14.88 -4.27 -11.18
N ILE A 223 14.65 -3.27 -10.35
CA ILE A 223 15.54 -2.12 -10.19
C ILE A 223 16.83 -2.55 -9.49
N ASN A 224 17.96 -2.25 -10.12
CA ASN A 224 19.26 -2.38 -9.50
C ASN A 224 19.59 -1.15 -8.65
N MET A 225 19.97 -1.38 -7.40
CA MET A 225 20.44 -0.33 -6.51
C MET A 225 21.90 0.06 -6.83
N CYS A 226 22.29 1.26 -6.40
CA CYS A 226 23.70 1.64 -6.32
C CYS A 226 24.43 0.81 -5.25
N ASP A 227 25.75 0.72 -5.37
CA ASP A 227 26.57 -0.13 -4.51
C ASP A 227 26.56 0.31 -3.04
N GLU A 228 26.41 1.62 -2.78
CA GLU A 228 26.31 2.18 -1.44
C GLU A 228 25.06 1.70 -0.71
N LEU A 229 23.93 1.61 -1.39
CA LEU A 229 22.70 1.08 -0.80
C LEU A 229 22.73 -0.45 -0.67
N LYS A 230 23.35 -1.15 -1.63
CA LYS A 230 23.57 -2.60 -1.54
C LYS A 230 24.46 -2.98 -0.35
N ALA A 231 25.48 -2.17 -0.05
CA ALA A 231 26.37 -2.40 1.09
C ALA A 231 25.66 -2.39 2.45
N VAL A 232 24.50 -1.73 2.56
CA VAL A 232 23.69 -1.74 3.77
C VAL A 232 22.80 -2.99 3.83
N TYR A 233 22.09 -3.28 2.76
CA TYR A 233 21.28 -4.48 2.61
C TYR A 233 20.98 -4.71 1.12
N ASP A 234 21.34 -5.85 0.59
CA ASP A 234 21.17 -6.22 -0.83
C ASP A 234 19.97 -7.16 -1.09
N GLY A 235 19.34 -7.65 -0.04
CA GLY A 235 18.19 -8.56 -0.11
C GLY A 235 16.89 -7.90 -0.61
N ALA A 236 16.81 -6.57 -0.59
CA ALA A 236 15.67 -5.81 -1.08
C ALA A 236 16.15 -4.50 -1.74
N VAL A 237 15.31 -3.92 -2.60
CA VAL A 237 15.58 -2.58 -3.16
C VAL A 237 15.34 -1.53 -2.08
N ASN A 238 16.41 -0.98 -1.52
CA ASN A 238 16.33 0.13 -0.58
C ASN A 238 15.90 1.40 -1.31
N THR A 239 15.00 2.18 -0.72
CA THR A 239 14.37 3.30 -1.41
C THR A 239 14.50 4.61 -0.64
N VAL A 240 14.58 5.73 -1.37
CA VAL A 240 14.44 7.07 -0.79
C VAL A 240 13.00 7.53 -1.01
N ARG A 241 12.30 7.84 0.08
CA ARG A 241 10.98 8.44 0.01
C ARG A 241 11.04 9.93 0.23
N MET A 242 10.59 10.68 -0.74
CA MET A 242 10.44 12.13 -0.66
C MET A 242 8.97 12.53 -0.53
N ILE A 243 8.67 13.40 0.42
CA ILE A 243 7.35 14.01 0.58
C ILE A 243 7.39 15.38 -0.06
N VAL A 244 6.62 15.56 -1.12
CA VAL A 244 6.58 16.80 -1.89
C VAL A 244 5.25 17.50 -1.65
N PHE A 245 5.30 18.79 -1.36
CA PHE A 245 4.15 19.66 -1.24
C PHE A 245 4.12 20.67 -2.38
N LYS A 246 2.97 20.83 -3.02
CA LYS A 246 2.69 21.89 -3.97
C LYS A 246 1.48 22.68 -3.48
N LYS A 247 1.67 23.94 -3.19
CA LYS A 247 0.59 24.88 -2.94
C LYS A 247 0.22 25.57 -4.25
N ASP A 248 -1.08 25.85 -4.43
CA ASP A 248 -1.58 26.52 -5.64
C ASP A 248 -0.76 27.77 -5.99
N GLY A 249 -0.34 27.85 -7.24
CA GLY A 249 0.49 28.97 -7.77
C GLY A 249 1.93 29.00 -7.29
N ARG A 250 2.43 27.96 -6.60
CA ARG A 250 3.83 27.87 -6.15
C ARG A 250 4.53 26.66 -6.76
N GLU A 251 5.86 26.73 -6.82
CA GLU A 251 6.68 25.57 -7.17
C GLU A 251 6.61 24.46 -6.12
N PRO A 252 6.75 23.18 -6.54
CA PRO A 252 6.83 22.06 -5.61
C PRO A 252 8.02 22.21 -4.65
N GLN A 253 7.80 21.83 -3.39
CA GLN A 253 8.82 21.85 -2.35
C GLN A 253 8.95 20.50 -1.69
N ILE A 254 10.16 20.02 -1.44
CA ILE A 254 10.42 18.83 -0.66
C ILE A 254 10.25 19.21 0.81
N GLY A 255 9.25 18.64 1.46
CA GLY A 255 8.99 18.84 2.89
C GLY A 255 9.81 17.92 3.77
N ASN A 256 10.03 16.67 3.33
CA ASN A 256 10.84 15.68 4.02
C ASN A 256 11.33 14.60 3.06
N ALA A 257 12.46 13.98 3.40
CA ALA A 257 12.97 12.81 2.71
C ALA A 257 13.56 11.84 3.73
N TYR A 258 13.38 10.54 3.52
CA TYR A 258 13.96 9.49 4.35
C TYR A 258 14.27 8.25 3.52
N VAL A 259 15.29 7.52 3.94
CA VAL A 259 15.70 6.25 3.32
C VAL A 259 14.99 5.10 4.04
N ARG A 260 14.50 4.15 3.27
CA ARG A 260 13.96 2.90 3.78
C ARG A 260 14.89 1.76 3.40
N PHE A 261 15.23 0.98 4.38
CA PHE A 261 16.09 -0.20 4.20
C PHE A 261 15.29 -1.47 4.43
N GLY A 262 15.53 -2.45 3.60
CA GLY A 262 15.12 -3.82 3.88
C GLY A 262 15.94 -4.43 5.02
N SER A 263 15.50 -5.58 5.48
CA SER A 263 16.18 -6.36 6.51
C SER A 263 15.95 -7.86 6.27
N LYS A 264 16.66 -8.71 6.99
CA LYS A 264 16.41 -10.16 6.95
C LYS A 264 14.96 -10.52 7.32
N ALA A 265 14.32 -9.71 8.15
CA ALA A 265 12.92 -9.92 8.55
C ALA A 265 11.94 -9.53 7.44
N THR A 266 12.28 -8.56 6.58
CA THR A 266 11.43 -8.09 5.47
C THR A 266 11.63 -8.88 4.18
N GLY A 267 12.73 -9.63 4.07
CA GLY A 267 13.07 -10.41 2.87
C GLY A 267 13.36 -9.52 1.66
N ALA A 268 12.59 -9.71 0.57
CA ALA A 268 12.80 -9.02 -0.70
C ALA A 268 12.16 -7.62 -0.79
N VAL A 269 11.59 -7.09 0.31
CA VAL A 269 10.93 -5.78 0.35
C VAL A 269 11.56 -4.86 1.39
N ASP A 270 11.51 -3.54 1.15
CA ASP A 270 12.03 -2.50 2.04
C ASP A 270 11.00 -2.00 3.07
N ASN A 271 9.84 -2.62 3.10
CA ASN A 271 8.68 -2.11 3.84
C ASN A 271 8.13 -3.16 4.80
N VAL A 272 7.96 -2.80 6.05
CA VAL A 272 7.36 -3.61 7.13
C VAL A 272 6.06 -2.98 7.59
#